data_7443b74e52f1302ddb05a08a55f45dd7
#
_entry.id   7443b74e52f1302ddb05a08a55f45dd7
#
_cell.length_a   1.000
_cell.length_b   1.000
_cell.length_c   1.000
_cell.angle_alpha   90.00
_cell.angle_beta   90.00
_cell.angle_gamma   90.00
#
_symmetry.space_group_name_H-M   'P 1'
#
loop_
_entity.id
_entity.type
_entity.pdbx_description
1 polymer ?
#
loop_
_entity_poly.entity_id
_entity_poly.type
_entity_poly.pdbx_seq_one_letter_code
_entity_poly.pdbx_strand_id
1 'polypeptide(L)'
;RLNITRIEVIKITPQISPEEKVDDLIQDPWLVLPCDGENGCKVEFEDPSFIENDRQSIYYVRAIQEPTDTINGDNLRCKYDSEGTCIEVNPCWGDYRVDSKDACLSKEEHRAWSSPIYISKNNS
;
A
#
# COMPACT_ATOMS: atom_id res chain seq x y z
N ARG A 1 0.82 22.16 -1.06
CA ARG A 1 1.60 20.94 -1.28
C ARG A 1 1.20 19.87 -0.29
N LEU A 2 0.93 18.67 -0.79
CA LEU A 2 0.52 17.54 0.03
C LEU A 2 1.76 16.76 0.47
N ASN A 3 1.71 16.23 1.69
CA ASN A 3 2.84 15.53 2.29
C ASN A 3 2.70 14.02 2.12
N ILE A 4 3.85 13.35 2.04
CA ILE A 4 3.90 11.89 2.14
C ILE A 4 3.87 11.54 3.62
N THR A 5 2.91 10.72 4.01
CA THR A 5 2.71 10.35 5.41
C THR A 5 3.52 9.12 5.82
N ARG A 6 3.74 8.22 4.88
CA ARG A 6 4.49 7.00 5.15
C ARG A 6 4.99 6.37 3.86
N ILE A 7 5.99 5.53 4.03
CA ILE A 7 6.49 4.65 2.98
C ILE A 7 6.17 3.22 3.44
N GLU A 8 5.52 2.46 2.58
CA GLU A 8 5.26 1.04 2.82
C GLU A 8 6.19 0.22 1.95
N VAL A 9 6.85 -0.77 2.55
CA VAL A 9 7.74 -1.67 1.83
C VAL A 9 7.04 -3.01 1.68
N ILE A 10 7.00 -3.51 0.46
CA ILE A 10 6.42 -4.82 0.16
C ILE A 10 7.58 -5.76 -0.13
N LYS A 11 7.55 -6.95 0.46
CA LYS A 11 8.57 -7.97 0.24
C LYS A 11 7.95 -9.20 -0.39
N ILE A 12 8.57 -9.66 -1.47
CA ILE A 12 8.16 -10.88 -2.16
C ILE A 12 9.33 -11.84 -2.16
N THR A 13 9.07 -13.07 -1.72
CA THR A 13 10.04 -14.15 -1.75
C THR A 13 9.65 -15.09 -2.89
N PRO A 14 10.49 -15.25 -3.93
CA PRO A 14 10.17 -16.16 -5.02
C PRO A 14 9.99 -17.60 -4.54
N GLN A 15 8.98 -18.26 -5.07
CA GLN A 15 8.68 -19.65 -4.73
C GLN A 15 9.78 -20.57 -5.26
N ILE A 16 10.25 -21.47 -4.39
CA ILE A 16 11.27 -22.47 -4.77
C ILE A 16 10.75 -23.90 -4.68
N SER A 17 9.52 -24.08 -4.23
CA SER A 17 8.92 -25.40 -4.05
C SER A 17 7.40 -25.27 -4.26
N PRO A 18 6.77 -26.27 -4.91
CA PRO A 18 5.30 -26.24 -5.08
C PRO A 18 4.53 -26.35 -3.77
N GLU A 19 5.15 -26.78 -2.70
CA GLU A 19 4.52 -26.87 -1.38
C GLU A 19 4.41 -25.50 -0.69
N GLU A 20 5.18 -24.52 -1.12
CA GLU A 20 5.10 -23.18 -0.53
C GLU A 20 3.82 -22.48 -0.96
N LYS A 21 3.14 -21.89 0.00
CA LYS A 21 1.93 -21.10 -0.29
C LYS A 21 2.33 -19.71 -0.75
N VAL A 22 1.81 -19.30 -1.89
CA VAL A 22 2.12 -18.00 -2.47
C VAL A 22 1.76 -16.87 -1.50
N ASP A 23 0.65 -16.99 -0.79
CA ASP A 23 0.23 -15.95 0.16
C ASP A 23 1.24 -15.71 1.28
N ASP A 24 1.99 -16.74 1.67
CA ASP A 24 3.02 -16.62 2.69
C ASP A 24 4.30 -15.97 2.15
N LEU A 25 4.44 -15.92 0.83
CA LEU A 25 5.64 -15.38 0.17
C LEU A 25 5.50 -13.89 -0.16
N ILE A 26 4.30 -13.35 -0.03
CA ILE A 26 4.01 -11.95 -0.31
C ILE A 26 3.65 -11.27 0.99
N GLN A 27 4.49 -10.33 1.42
CA GLN A 27 4.27 -9.55 2.64
C GLN A 27 3.94 -8.12 2.24
N ASP A 28 2.66 -7.75 2.33
CA ASP A 28 2.15 -6.47 1.88
C ASP A 28 1.28 -5.82 2.97
N PRO A 29 1.78 -4.85 3.73
CA PRO A 29 3.18 -4.43 3.73
C PRO A 29 4.05 -5.31 4.60
N TRP A 30 5.33 -5.36 4.29
CA TRP A 30 6.35 -5.96 5.15
C TRP A 30 6.80 -4.99 6.22
N LEU A 31 7.04 -3.74 5.85
CA LEU A 31 7.38 -2.65 6.77
C LEU A 31 6.54 -1.43 6.47
N VAL A 32 6.23 -0.67 7.51
CA VAL A 32 5.61 0.64 7.39
C VAL A 32 6.51 1.64 8.09
N LEU A 33 7.02 2.61 7.33
CA LEU A 33 7.99 3.58 7.81
C LEU A 33 7.35 4.96 7.75
N PRO A 34 7.08 5.59 8.90
CA PRO A 34 6.43 6.90 8.91
C PRO A 34 7.34 7.99 8.36
N CYS A 35 6.73 9.01 7.78
CA CYS A 35 7.39 10.22 7.34
C CYS A 35 6.96 11.37 8.24
N ASP A 36 7.91 12.16 8.71
CA ASP A 36 7.65 13.26 9.64
C ASP A 36 8.17 14.59 9.12
N GLY A 37 8.11 14.80 7.82
CA GLY A 37 8.66 16.02 7.27
C GLY A 37 7.81 16.65 6.18
N GLU A 38 7.91 17.97 6.07
CA GLU A 38 7.26 18.73 5.03
C GLU A 38 8.12 18.80 3.75
N ASN A 39 9.36 18.33 3.83
CA ASN A 39 10.35 18.48 2.76
C ASN A 39 10.72 17.16 2.11
N GLY A 40 9.76 16.24 2.04
CA GLY A 40 9.98 14.94 1.49
C GLY A 40 10.22 13.89 2.58
N CYS A 41 10.49 12.66 2.15
CA CYS A 41 10.67 11.56 3.08
C CYS A 41 11.81 10.68 2.61
N LYS A 42 12.75 10.43 3.51
CA LYS A 42 13.83 9.49 3.28
C LYS A 42 13.76 8.41 4.35
N VAL A 43 13.78 7.16 3.94
CA VAL A 43 13.74 6.03 4.87
C VAL A 43 14.88 5.08 4.57
N GLU A 44 15.31 4.37 5.61
CA GLU A 44 16.32 3.33 5.49
C GLU A 44 15.82 2.12 6.28
N PHE A 45 16.12 0.93 5.78
CA PHE A 45 15.74 -0.30 6.46
C PHE A 45 16.70 -1.42 6.11
N GLU A 46 16.69 -2.46 6.94
CA GLU A 46 17.48 -3.67 6.73
C GLU A 46 16.56 -4.87 6.78
N ASP A 47 16.97 -5.94 6.12
CA ASP A 47 16.25 -7.21 6.17
C ASP A 47 17.15 -8.28 6.77
N PRO A 48 17.05 -8.52 8.08
CA PRO A 48 17.88 -9.56 8.72
C PRO A 48 17.65 -10.96 8.16
N SER A 49 16.43 -11.26 7.74
CA SER A 49 16.12 -12.59 7.23
C SER A 49 16.79 -12.87 5.89
N PHE A 50 17.04 -11.85 5.08
CA PHE A 50 17.78 -12.01 3.83
C PHE A 50 19.24 -12.42 4.14
N ILE A 51 19.83 -11.80 5.16
CA ILE A 51 21.21 -12.08 5.54
C ILE A 51 21.33 -13.54 6.01
N GLU A 52 20.34 -14.02 6.75
CA GLU A 52 20.35 -15.36 7.34
C GLU A 52 19.99 -16.48 6.37
N ASN A 53 19.04 -16.24 5.49
CA ASN A 53 18.39 -17.31 4.73
C ASN A 53 18.94 -17.53 3.33
N ASP A 54 19.84 -16.68 2.86
CA ASP A 54 20.49 -16.83 1.55
C ASP A 54 19.50 -17.08 0.41
N ARG A 55 18.41 -16.35 0.43
CA ARG A 55 17.31 -16.55 -0.49
C ARG A 55 16.99 -15.24 -1.21
N GLN A 56 16.79 -15.32 -2.53
CA GLN A 56 16.42 -14.15 -3.32
C GLN A 56 15.18 -13.47 -2.75
N SER A 57 15.20 -12.16 -2.73
CA SER A 57 14.08 -11.35 -2.27
C SER A 57 13.84 -10.20 -3.23
N ILE A 58 12.59 -9.84 -3.37
CA ILE A 58 12.16 -8.74 -4.22
C ILE A 58 11.48 -7.72 -3.32
N TYR A 59 11.86 -6.47 -3.45
CA TYR A 59 11.28 -5.38 -2.67
C TYR A 59 10.75 -4.32 -3.61
N TYR A 60 9.62 -3.74 -3.29
CA TYR A 60 9.22 -2.47 -3.86
C TYR A 60 8.57 -1.63 -2.77
N VAL A 61 8.50 -0.33 -3.02
CA VAL A 61 7.93 0.59 -2.04
C VAL A 61 6.77 1.35 -2.66
N ARG A 62 5.87 1.77 -1.79
CA ARG A 62 4.84 2.72 -2.19
C ARG A 62 4.84 3.88 -1.21
N ALA A 63 4.75 5.07 -1.76
CA ALA A 63 4.65 6.30 -0.98
C ALA A 63 3.19 6.66 -0.86
N ILE A 64 2.73 6.92 0.35
CA ILE A 64 1.33 7.22 0.64
C ILE A 64 1.22 8.69 1.00
N GLN A 65 0.37 9.39 0.27
CA GLN A 65 0.12 10.81 0.46
C GLN A 65 -0.97 11.02 1.52
N GLU A 66 -0.95 12.16 2.19
CA GLU A 66 -2.02 12.50 3.12
C GLU A 66 -3.38 12.49 2.39
N PRO A 67 -4.47 12.11 3.08
CA PRO A 67 -5.76 11.95 2.41
C PRO A 67 -6.30 13.25 1.83
N THR A 68 -6.89 13.14 0.64
CA THR A 68 -7.58 14.25 -0.02
C THR A 68 -8.97 13.80 -0.45
N ASP A 69 -9.84 14.78 -0.65
CA ASP A 69 -11.20 14.51 -1.11
C ASP A 69 -11.17 14.10 -2.59
N THR A 70 -11.77 12.96 -2.88
CA THR A 70 -11.82 12.38 -4.22
C THR A 70 -13.21 11.84 -4.48
N ILE A 71 -13.71 12.01 -5.70
CA ILE A 71 -15.01 11.46 -6.09
C ILE A 71 -14.95 9.94 -5.96
N ASN A 72 -15.91 9.39 -5.24
CA ASN A 72 -15.97 7.95 -4.96
C ASN A 72 -14.73 7.40 -4.31
N GLY A 73 -14.03 8.22 -3.50
CA GLY A 73 -12.86 7.76 -2.76
C GLY A 73 -13.22 6.73 -1.70
N ASP A 74 -12.20 6.17 -1.09
CA ASP A 74 -12.30 5.21 0.02
C ASP A 74 -13.22 4.04 -0.31
N ASN A 75 -12.84 3.25 -1.32
CA ASN A 75 -13.59 2.06 -1.76
C ASN A 75 -15.05 2.39 -2.08
N LEU A 76 -15.26 3.36 -2.96
CA LEU A 76 -16.59 3.79 -3.39
C LEU A 76 -17.43 4.32 -2.22
N ARG A 77 -16.81 5.11 -1.36
CA ARG A 77 -17.45 5.70 -0.18
C ARG A 77 -17.98 4.62 0.75
N CYS A 78 -17.10 3.74 1.12
CA CYS A 78 -17.45 2.61 1.96
C CYS A 78 -17.85 3.04 3.37
N LYS A 79 -18.87 2.36 3.89
CA LYS A 79 -19.24 2.43 5.30
C LYS A 79 -18.59 1.25 6.02
N TYR A 80 -17.84 1.55 7.08
CA TYR A 80 -17.11 0.54 7.82
C TYR A 80 -17.81 0.20 9.12
N ASP A 81 -17.66 -1.06 9.55
CA ASP A 81 -18.11 -1.47 10.88
C ASP A 81 -17.05 -1.13 11.94
N SER A 82 -17.28 -1.55 13.18
CA SER A 82 -16.37 -1.25 14.29
C SER A 82 -15.02 -1.97 14.15
N GLU A 83 -14.93 -2.98 13.31
CA GLU A 83 -13.70 -3.75 13.07
C GLU A 83 -12.93 -3.26 11.84
N GLY A 84 -13.42 -2.22 11.16
CA GLY A 84 -12.78 -1.69 9.98
C GLY A 84 -13.10 -2.44 8.69
N THR A 85 -14.12 -3.30 8.71
CA THR A 85 -14.55 -4.04 7.52
C THR A 85 -15.61 -3.24 6.76
N CYS A 86 -15.44 -3.15 5.45
CA CYS A 86 -16.40 -2.47 4.59
C CYS A 86 -17.68 -3.30 4.48
N ILE A 87 -18.80 -2.75 4.95
CA ILE A 87 -20.09 -3.44 4.96
C ILE A 87 -21.07 -2.91 3.93
N GLU A 88 -20.84 -1.72 3.40
CA GLU A 88 -21.74 -1.11 2.44
C GLU A 88 -20.98 -0.06 1.64
N VAL A 89 -21.19 -0.03 0.33
CA VAL A 89 -20.64 1.01 -0.54
C VAL A 89 -21.76 1.96 -0.96
N ASN A 90 -21.40 3.23 -1.16
CA ASN A 90 -22.35 4.25 -1.60
C ASN A 90 -21.74 5.05 -2.74
N PRO A 91 -21.58 4.42 -3.92
CA PRO A 91 -20.97 5.11 -5.05
C PRO A 91 -21.86 6.22 -5.59
N CYS A 92 -21.24 7.27 -6.09
CA CYS A 92 -21.94 8.27 -6.85
C CYS A 92 -22.08 7.81 -8.29
N TRP A 93 -23.33 7.76 -8.75
CA TRP A 93 -23.65 7.42 -10.11
C TRP A 93 -23.71 8.71 -10.92
N GLY A 94 -23.42 8.68 -12.17
CA GLY A 94 -23.49 9.86 -13.01
C GLY A 94 -24.89 10.17 -13.53
N ASP A 95 -25.96 9.89 -12.76
CA ASP A 95 -27.33 10.00 -13.21
C ASP A 95 -28.27 10.38 -12.05
N TYR A 96 -29.56 10.15 -12.23
CA TYR A 96 -30.64 10.57 -11.33
C TYR A 96 -30.58 9.91 -9.93
N ARG A 97 -29.80 8.86 -9.76
CA ARG A 97 -29.67 8.17 -8.48
C ARG A 97 -28.87 8.97 -7.45
N VAL A 98 -28.20 10.02 -7.88
CA VAL A 98 -27.37 10.85 -7.00
C VAL A 98 -28.20 12.04 -6.51
N ASP A 99 -28.18 12.27 -5.19
CA ASP A 99 -28.76 13.47 -4.63
C ASP A 99 -27.97 14.69 -5.14
N SER A 100 -28.68 15.70 -5.63
CA SER A 100 -28.08 16.92 -6.17
C SER A 100 -27.22 17.67 -5.15
N LYS A 101 -27.41 17.42 -3.88
CA LYS A 101 -26.63 18.04 -2.79
C LYS A 101 -25.42 17.22 -2.38
N ASP A 102 -25.27 16.01 -2.91
CA ASP A 102 -24.17 15.14 -2.57
C ASP A 102 -22.94 15.52 -3.40
N ALA A 103 -21.87 15.93 -2.70
CA ALA A 103 -20.60 16.28 -3.38
C ALA A 103 -19.86 15.06 -3.89
N CYS A 104 -20.28 13.85 -3.50
CA CYS A 104 -19.66 12.58 -3.93
C CYS A 104 -18.22 12.39 -3.45
N LEU A 105 -17.80 13.16 -2.48
CA LEU A 105 -16.40 13.16 -2.02
C LEU A 105 -16.20 12.26 -0.81
N SER A 106 -15.06 11.61 -0.79
CA SER A 106 -14.57 10.87 0.35
C SER A 106 -13.05 10.94 0.37
N LYS A 107 -12.47 10.77 1.55
CA LYS A 107 -11.02 10.86 1.71
C LYS A 107 -10.33 9.68 1.03
N GLU A 108 -9.29 9.95 0.28
CA GLU A 108 -8.51 8.95 -0.42
C GLU A 108 -7.03 9.26 -0.27
N GLU A 109 -6.24 8.24 0.03
CA GLU A 109 -4.79 8.35 0.06
C GLU A 109 -4.23 7.98 -1.31
N HIS A 110 -3.63 8.94 -1.98
CA HIS A 110 -2.98 8.66 -3.26
C HIS A 110 -1.64 7.98 -3.03
N ARG A 111 -1.23 7.15 -3.99
CA ARG A 111 -0.06 6.29 -3.88
C ARG A 111 0.83 6.41 -5.10
N ALA A 112 2.12 6.27 -4.87
CA ALA A 112 3.10 6.12 -5.94
C ALA A 112 3.93 4.87 -5.64
N TRP A 113 4.26 4.10 -6.67
CA TRP A 113 5.02 2.86 -6.53
C TRP A 113 6.39 2.99 -7.17
N SER A 114 7.39 2.38 -6.55
CA SER A 114 8.70 2.25 -7.15
C SER A 114 8.76 1.05 -8.09
N SER A 115 9.82 0.96 -8.88
CA SER A 115 10.18 -0.26 -9.57
C SER A 115 10.62 -1.31 -8.54
N PRO A 116 10.45 -2.60 -8.84
CA PRO A 116 10.95 -3.64 -7.94
C PRO A 116 12.47 -3.69 -7.91
N ILE A 117 13.00 -4.02 -6.75
CA ILE A 117 14.43 -4.20 -6.51
C ILE A 117 14.66 -5.68 -6.22
N TYR A 118 15.49 -6.32 -7.05
CA TYR A 118 15.80 -7.75 -6.91
C TYR A 118 17.13 -7.88 -6.19
N ILE A 119 17.14 -8.60 -5.09
CA ILE A 119 18.36 -8.84 -4.32
C ILE A 119 18.58 -10.33 -4.21
N SER A 120 19.77 -10.76 -4.61
CA SER A 120 20.19 -12.14 -4.48
C SER A 120 21.63 -12.18 -4.01
N LYS A 121 21.97 -13.23 -3.27
CA LYS A 121 23.39 -13.43 -2.92
C LYS A 121 24.13 -13.98 -4.11
N ASN A 122 25.31 -13.45 -4.31
CA ASN A 122 26.19 -13.91 -5.36
C ASN A 122 26.99 -15.11 -4.85
N ASN A 123 26.69 -16.29 -5.37
CA ASN A 123 27.35 -17.54 -5.00
C ASN A 123 28.49 -17.89 -5.94
N SER A 124 29.26 -16.93 -6.33
CA SER A 124 30.43 -17.18 -7.18
C SER A 124 31.58 -17.85 -6.43
#